data_7bdf5b94dc1ca15b4c208ebac9875c05
#
_entry.id   7bdf5b94dc1ca15b4c208ebac9875c05
#
_cell.length_a   1.000
_cell.length_b   1.000
_cell.length_c   1.000
_cell.angle_alpha   90.00
_cell.angle_beta   90.00
_cell.angle_gamma   90.00
#
_symmetry.space_group_name_H-M   'P 1'
#
loop_
_entity.id
_entity.type
_entity.pdbx_description
1 polymer ?
#
loop_
_entity_poly.entity_id
_entity_poly.type
_entity_poly.pdbx_seq_one_letter_code
_entity_poly.pdbx_strand_id
1 'polypeptide(L)'
;ELAFEQSLGSLLTPFYKNALVNRQVKTNTYYRQMVEKEITAEVKRAWAYYQYATNLCSMYRDQDKMAEELQRIGELRYQQGEITLLEKNMMTTIAADLHNRWFQAKEEEKMALARFQWSCYSNDPIVPVDSTLSLFYTGISDGNLSGAHTAYFQSQADEAKAMLRVEQSHFFPEISVGYTRQDILPLKNLNAWMIGVSFPIYFLPQKSKVKQARLTAASAQIQADANILELRNKTLELEASLRRYNESLRYYTSSALKEADELTKAANLQLQQSETGIAEYIQSITTAREIRRGYIETVYQYNIAALEYELFK
;
A
#
# COMPACT_ATOMS: atom_id res chain seq x y z
N GLU A 1 -31.86 -30.81 -52.06
CA GLU A 1 -32.35 -30.41 -50.73
C GLU A 1 -31.37 -29.44 -50.13
N LEU A 2 -31.83 -28.28 -49.66
CA LEU A 2 -31.04 -27.26 -48.98
C LEU A 2 -31.77 -26.97 -47.68
N ALA A 3 -31.20 -27.33 -46.51
CA ALA A 3 -31.76 -27.07 -45.21
C ALA A 3 -30.79 -26.20 -44.40
N PHE A 4 -31.30 -25.15 -43.82
CA PHE A 4 -30.59 -24.29 -42.87
C PHE A 4 -31.41 -24.19 -41.62
N GLU A 5 -30.81 -24.55 -40.49
CA GLU A 5 -31.38 -24.39 -39.16
C GLU A 5 -30.47 -23.59 -38.30
N GLN A 6 -30.95 -22.54 -37.69
CA GLN A 6 -30.24 -21.67 -36.73
C GLN A 6 -30.95 -21.71 -35.39
N SER A 7 -30.28 -22.25 -34.38
CA SER A 7 -30.74 -22.06 -33.01
C SER A 7 -30.46 -20.62 -32.57
N LEU A 8 -31.52 -19.93 -32.16
CA LEU A 8 -31.40 -18.61 -31.54
C LEU A 8 -31.12 -18.70 -30.03
N GLY A 9 -31.08 -19.93 -29.51
CA GLY A 9 -30.96 -20.18 -28.08
C GLY A 9 -32.18 -19.71 -27.30
N SER A 10 -32.06 -19.59 -25.99
CA SER A 10 -33.05 -18.94 -25.17
C SER A 10 -33.05 -17.44 -25.43
N LEU A 11 -34.18 -16.81 -25.72
CA LEU A 11 -34.30 -15.38 -25.98
C LEU A 11 -33.75 -14.50 -24.84
N LEU A 12 -33.75 -15.02 -23.62
CA LEU A 12 -33.30 -14.30 -22.42
C LEU A 12 -31.82 -14.49 -22.11
N THR A 13 -31.21 -15.61 -22.52
CA THR A 13 -29.81 -15.93 -22.21
C THR A 13 -28.82 -14.89 -22.80
N PRO A 14 -28.94 -14.40 -24.05
CA PRO A 14 -28.08 -13.35 -24.57
C PRO A 14 -28.17 -12.05 -23.76
N PHE A 15 -29.36 -11.70 -23.28
CA PHE A 15 -29.59 -10.52 -22.43
C PHE A 15 -28.82 -10.62 -21.11
N TYR A 16 -28.93 -11.77 -20.42
CA TYR A 16 -28.24 -11.99 -19.15
C TYR A 16 -26.73 -12.13 -19.36
N LYS A 17 -26.28 -12.76 -20.44
CA LYS A 17 -24.84 -12.80 -20.80
C LYS A 17 -24.29 -11.41 -21.07
N ASN A 18 -24.99 -10.55 -21.79
CA ASN A 18 -24.55 -9.18 -22.03
C ASN A 18 -24.52 -8.38 -20.71
N ALA A 19 -25.49 -8.56 -19.84
CA ALA A 19 -25.50 -7.96 -18.51
C ALA A 19 -24.32 -8.44 -17.66
N LEU A 20 -23.95 -9.73 -17.72
CA LEU A 20 -22.77 -10.28 -17.06
C LEU A 20 -21.48 -9.65 -17.60
N VAL A 21 -21.30 -9.60 -18.93
CA VAL A 21 -20.12 -8.97 -19.54
C VAL A 21 -20.00 -7.51 -19.13
N ASN A 22 -21.08 -6.76 -19.08
CA ASN A 22 -21.08 -5.38 -18.59
C ASN A 22 -20.65 -5.28 -17.11
N ARG A 23 -21.02 -6.25 -16.27
CA ARG A 23 -20.55 -6.32 -14.88
C ARG A 23 -19.06 -6.66 -14.82
N GLN A 24 -18.58 -7.59 -15.63
CA GLN A 24 -17.16 -7.95 -15.73
C GLN A 24 -16.29 -6.75 -16.17
N VAL A 25 -16.74 -6.01 -17.19
CA VAL A 25 -16.06 -4.78 -17.60
C VAL A 25 -15.99 -3.78 -16.46
N LYS A 26 -17.08 -3.63 -15.68
CA LYS A 26 -17.12 -2.73 -14.54
C LYS A 26 -16.20 -3.20 -13.40
N THR A 27 -16.19 -4.51 -13.10
CA THR A 27 -15.29 -5.11 -12.10
C THR A 27 -13.83 -4.87 -12.48
N ASN A 28 -13.46 -5.12 -13.76
CA ASN A 28 -12.11 -4.91 -14.24
C ASN A 28 -11.72 -3.41 -14.24
N THR A 29 -12.66 -2.51 -14.47
CA THR A 29 -12.41 -1.06 -14.38
C THR A 29 -12.08 -0.65 -12.94
N TYR A 30 -12.84 -1.12 -11.96
CA TYR A 30 -12.56 -0.85 -10.55
C TYR A 30 -11.27 -1.53 -10.07
N TYR A 31 -11.00 -2.75 -10.54
CA TYR A 31 -9.74 -3.43 -10.28
C TYR A 31 -8.54 -2.60 -10.77
N ARG A 32 -8.60 -2.09 -12.00
CA ARG A 32 -7.55 -1.22 -12.54
C ARG A 32 -7.36 0.03 -11.68
N GLN A 33 -8.45 0.70 -11.29
CA GLN A 33 -8.37 1.90 -10.43
C GLN A 33 -7.77 1.58 -9.05
N MET A 34 -8.11 0.43 -8.48
CA MET A 34 -7.52 -0.05 -7.22
C MET A 34 -6.01 -0.25 -7.36
N VAL A 35 -5.58 -0.99 -8.40
CA VAL A 35 -4.15 -1.27 -8.66
C VAL A 35 -3.37 0.02 -8.96
N GLU A 36 -3.93 0.97 -9.72
CA GLU A 36 -3.32 2.28 -9.97
C GLU A 36 -3.07 3.05 -8.67
N LYS A 37 -4.03 3.03 -7.73
CA LYS A 37 -3.86 3.63 -6.40
C LYS A 37 -2.81 2.88 -5.56
N GLU A 38 -2.80 1.55 -5.59
CA GLU A 38 -1.83 0.73 -4.86
C GLU A 38 -0.39 0.98 -5.34
N ILE A 39 -0.16 0.99 -6.66
CA ILE A 39 1.15 1.30 -7.25
C ILE A 39 1.58 2.72 -6.86
N THR A 40 0.67 3.70 -6.95
CA THR A 40 0.96 5.08 -6.55
C THR A 40 1.35 5.16 -5.07
N ALA A 41 0.63 4.45 -4.21
CA ALA A 41 0.94 4.39 -2.78
C ALA A 41 2.28 3.68 -2.51
N GLU A 42 2.61 2.64 -3.28
CA GLU A 42 3.89 1.94 -3.16
C GLU A 42 5.08 2.85 -3.51
N VAL A 43 5.01 3.60 -4.61
CA VAL A 43 6.04 4.58 -4.98
C VAL A 43 6.19 5.66 -3.91
N LYS A 44 5.07 6.20 -3.41
CA LYS A 44 5.09 7.20 -2.34
C LYS A 44 5.67 6.64 -1.03
N ARG A 45 5.38 5.38 -0.67
CA ARG A 45 5.97 4.71 0.50
C ARG A 45 7.49 4.52 0.34
N ALA A 46 7.92 4.10 -0.84
CA ALA A 46 9.35 3.95 -1.12
C ALA A 46 10.07 5.31 -1.06
N TRP A 47 9.43 6.38 -1.54
CA TRP A 47 9.92 7.75 -1.41
C TRP A 47 10.01 8.22 0.05
N ALA A 48 8.96 8.01 0.85
CA ALA A 48 8.95 8.34 2.27
C ALA A 48 10.08 7.62 3.03
N TYR A 49 10.32 6.36 2.69
CA TYR A 49 11.40 5.57 3.27
C TYR A 49 12.78 6.10 2.86
N TYR A 50 12.95 6.51 1.61
CA TYR A 50 14.20 7.14 1.17
C TYR A 50 14.47 8.46 1.91
N GLN A 51 13.47 9.34 2.03
CA GLN A 51 13.60 10.58 2.82
C GLN A 51 13.98 10.27 4.29
N TYR A 52 13.35 9.28 4.90
CA TYR A 52 13.69 8.82 6.25
C TYR A 52 15.15 8.37 6.35
N ALA A 53 15.57 7.47 5.47
CA ALA A 53 16.94 6.91 5.47
C ALA A 53 18.00 7.99 5.24
N THR A 54 17.78 8.92 4.30
CA THR A 54 18.67 10.03 4.00
C THR A 54 18.82 10.98 5.18
N ASN A 55 17.72 11.33 5.85
CA ASN A 55 17.77 12.22 7.01
C ASN A 55 18.44 11.55 8.22
N LEU A 56 18.20 10.25 8.41
CA LEU A 56 18.86 9.46 9.45
C LEU A 56 20.37 9.34 9.17
N CYS A 57 20.75 9.07 7.92
CA CYS A 57 22.16 9.03 7.48
C CYS A 57 22.86 10.38 7.72
N SER A 58 22.21 11.49 7.37
CA SER A 58 22.75 12.84 7.61
C SER A 58 22.96 13.11 9.11
N MET A 59 21.97 12.75 9.95
CA MET A 59 22.07 12.88 11.38
C MET A 59 23.25 12.09 11.95
N TYR A 60 23.43 10.84 11.56
CA TYR A 60 24.54 10.01 12.04
C TYR A 60 25.88 10.45 11.49
N ARG A 61 25.96 10.94 10.25
CA ARG A 61 27.19 11.52 9.67
C ARG A 61 27.70 12.71 10.48
N ASP A 62 26.79 13.59 10.91
CA ASP A 62 27.19 14.75 11.70
C ASP A 62 27.66 14.33 13.10
N GLN A 63 27.08 13.27 13.67
CA GLN A 63 27.53 12.70 14.93
C GLN A 63 28.85 11.94 14.83
N ASP A 64 29.12 11.27 13.71
CA ASP A 64 30.39 10.59 13.44
C ASP A 64 31.55 11.58 13.43
N LYS A 65 31.39 12.75 12.78
CA LYS A 65 32.36 13.83 12.82
C LYS A 65 32.65 14.33 14.24
N MET A 66 31.61 14.47 15.08
CA MET A 66 31.76 14.85 16.49
C MET A 66 32.44 13.73 17.29
N ALA A 67 32.19 12.48 16.95
CA ALA A 67 32.80 11.32 17.59
C ALA A 67 34.30 11.20 17.32
N GLU A 68 34.75 11.50 16.10
CA GLU A 68 36.16 11.55 15.75
C GLU A 68 36.92 12.58 16.62
N GLU A 69 36.33 13.76 16.80
CA GLU A 69 36.89 14.80 17.67
C GLU A 69 36.87 14.40 19.13
N LEU A 70 35.78 13.76 19.60
CA LEU A 70 35.69 13.24 20.97
C LEU A 70 36.78 12.20 21.25
N GLN A 71 37.06 11.29 20.33
CA GLN A 71 38.11 10.30 20.46
C GLN A 71 39.50 10.97 20.53
N ARG A 72 39.75 11.97 19.69
CA ARG A 72 40.99 12.73 19.66
C ARG A 72 41.25 13.47 20.98
N ILE A 73 40.22 14.14 21.51
CA ILE A 73 40.26 14.84 22.82
C ILE A 73 40.51 13.84 23.94
N GLY A 74 39.83 12.69 23.92
CA GLY A 74 40.01 11.63 24.92
C GLY A 74 41.41 11.09 24.98
N GLU A 75 42.03 10.84 23.85
CA GLU A 75 43.43 10.39 23.77
C GLU A 75 44.40 11.43 24.35
N LEU A 76 44.22 12.71 23.95
CA LEU A 76 45.09 13.80 24.40
C LEU A 76 44.98 14.02 25.91
N ARG A 77 43.79 14.10 26.48
CA ARG A 77 43.58 14.29 27.93
C ARG A 77 44.09 13.11 28.76
N TYR A 78 43.97 11.87 28.25
CA TYR A 78 44.50 10.70 28.91
C TYR A 78 46.05 10.77 28.98
N GLN A 79 46.73 11.17 27.89
CA GLN A 79 48.15 11.34 27.86
C GLN A 79 48.64 12.45 28.80
N GLN A 80 47.82 13.48 29.04
CA GLN A 80 48.09 14.56 29.98
C GLN A 80 47.75 14.18 31.46
N GLY A 81 47.15 13.02 31.68
CA GLY A 81 46.74 12.57 33.01
C GLY A 81 45.49 13.25 33.55
N GLU A 82 44.74 13.95 32.68
CA GLU A 82 43.51 14.68 33.05
C GLU A 82 42.29 13.78 33.19
N ILE A 83 42.25 12.64 32.52
CA ILE A 83 41.16 11.66 32.58
C ILE A 83 41.70 10.27 32.85
N THR A 84 40.81 9.41 33.37
CA THR A 84 41.14 8.02 33.65
C THR A 84 41.10 7.15 32.38
N LEU A 85 41.74 5.98 32.44
CA LEU A 85 41.65 4.97 31.36
C LEU A 85 40.17 4.56 31.08
N LEU A 86 39.35 4.51 32.11
CA LEU A 86 37.91 4.20 31.97
C LEU A 86 37.23 5.25 31.11
N GLU A 87 37.41 6.53 31.39
CA GLU A 87 36.81 7.65 30.64
C GLU A 87 37.31 7.66 29.19
N LYS A 88 38.60 7.46 28.93
CA LYS A 88 39.15 7.31 27.59
C LYS A 88 38.48 6.16 26.84
N ASN A 89 38.33 4.98 27.48
CA ASN A 89 37.72 3.82 26.86
C ASN A 89 36.20 4.07 26.58
N MET A 90 35.48 4.78 27.42
CA MET A 90 34.10 5.20 27.18
C MET A 90 34.01 6.10 25.92
N MET A 91 34.88 7.11 25.79
CA MET A 91 34.93 8.00 24.61
C MET A 91 35.21 7.21 23.33
N THR A 92 36.20 6.32 23.36
CA THR A 92 36.57 5.47 22.22
C THR A 92 35.41 4.52 21.82
N THR A 93 34.77 3.90 22.80
CA THR A 93 33.65 2.96 22.52
C THR A 93 32.47 3.68 21.89
N ILE A 94 32.13 4.86 22.35
CA ILE A 94 31.02 5.67 21.79
C ILE A 94 31.36 6.16 20.39
N ALA A 95 32.60 6.60 20.17
CA ALA A 95 33.03 6.98 18.83
C ALA A 95 32.91 5.82 17.83
N ALA A 96 33.33 4.62 18.24
CA ALA A 96 33.21 3.41 17.43
C ALA A 96 31.73 3.02 17.16
N ASP A 97 30.83 3.16 18.17
CA ASP A 97 29.39 2.92 17.99
C ASP A 97 28.76 3.92 17.01
N LEU A 98 29.09 5.21 17.13
CA LEU A 98 28.59 6.25 16.22
C LEU A 98 29.07 6.06 14.78
N HIS A 99 30.35 5.70 14.60
CA HIS A 99 30.90 5.35 13.29
C HIS A 99 30.16 4.15 12.66
N ASN A 100 29.93 3.09 13.45
CA ASN A 100 29.17 1.92 12.98
C ASN A 100 27.74 2.28 12.62
N ARG A 101 27.05 3.13 13.40
CA ARG A 101 25.69 3.60 13.09
C ARG A 101 25.64 4.43 11.82
N TRP A 102 26.61 5.32 11.62
CA TRP A 102 26.71 6.07 10.36
C TRP A 102 26.92 5.14 9.17
N PHE A 103 27.82 4.16 9.28
CA PHE A 103 28.06 3.20 8.21
C PHE A 103 26.79 2.41 7.86
N GLN A 104 26.08 1.92 8.87
CA GLN A 104 24.79 1.22 8.67
C GLN A 104 23.76 2.13 8.00
N ALA A 105 23.61 3.36 8.47
CA ALA A 105 22.66 4.31 7.90
C ALA A 105 23.00 4.69 6.45
N LYS A 106 24.27 4.76 6.11
CA LYS A 106 24.76 5.02 4.75
C LYS A 106 24.43 3.88 3.78
N GLU A 107 24.58 2.64 4.22
CA GLU A 107 24.18 1.48 3.40
C GLU A 107 22.65 1.37 3.30
N GLU A 108 21.92 1.70 4.37
CA GLU A 108 20.47 1.75 4.36
C GLU A 108 19.93 2.82 3.38
N GLU A 109 20.55 3.99 3.33
CA GLU A 109 20.21 5.04 2.35
C GLU A 109 20.37 4.54 0.91
N LYS A 110 21.45 3.81 0.60
CA LYS A 110 21.65 3.21 -0.73
C LYS A 110 20.57 2.17 -1.06
N MET A 111 20.23 1.32 -0.10
CA MET A 111 19.16 0.33 -0.27
C MET A 111 17.81 1.00 -0.47
N ALA A 112 17.53 2.07 0.27
CA ALA A 112 16.29 2.84 0.16
C ALA A 112 16.17 3.52 -1.22
N LEU A 113 17.27 4.07 -1.75
CA LEU A 113 17.32 4.63 -3.10
C LEU A 113 17.07 3.56 -4.17
N ALA A 114 17.72 2.41 -4.06
CA ALA A 114 17.50 1.30 -4.99
C ALA A 114 16.05 0.80 -4.96
N ARG A 115 15.44 0.70 -3.76
CA ARG A 115 14.04 0.33 -3.61
C ARG A 115 13.10 1.37 -4.23
N PHE A 116 13.37 2.65 -4.04
CA PHE A 116 12.60 3.72 -4.67
C PHE A 116 12.70 3.65 -6.20
N GLN A 117 13.92 3.50 -6.75
CA GLN A 117 14.16 3.34 -8.18
C GLN A 117 13.42 2.13 -8.75
N TRP A 118 13.47 1.00 -8.05
CA TRP A 118 12.71 -0.20 -8.44
C TRP A 118 11.20 0.04 -8.44
N SER A 119 10.66 0.73 -7.44
CA SER A 119 9.23 1.02 -7.36
C SER A 119 8.71 1.93 -8.49
N CYS A 120 9.59 2.73 -9.08
CA CYS A 120 9.30 3.56 -10.24
C CYS A 120 9.35 2.78 -11.59
N TYR A 121 9.71 1.49 -11.58
CA TYR A 121 9.90 0.66 -12.78
C TYR A 121 10.83 1.30 -13.82
N SER A 122 11.80 2.10 -13.38
CA SER A 122 12.76 2.78 -14.25
C SER A 122 14.07 2.02 -14.32
N ASN A 123 14.58 1.81 -15.54
CA ASN A 123 15.92 1.29 -15.77
C ASN A 123 16.99 2.39 -15.67
N ASP A 124 16.58 3.66 -15.82
CA ASP A 124 17.49 4.79 -15.72
C ASP A 124 17.71 5.17 -14.25
N PRO A 125 18.94 5.57 -13.86
CA PRO A 125 19.22 6.00 -12.50
C PRO A 125 18.40 7.25 -12.16
N ILE A 126 17.59 7.16 -11.12
CA ILE A 126 16.80 8.29 -10.60
C ILE A 126 17.66 9.02 -9.57
N VAL A 127 17.92 10.30 -9.81
CA VAL A 127 18.58 11.19 -8.84
C VAL A 127 17.51 12.07 -8.20
N PRO A 128 17.19 11.86 -6.93
CA PRO A 128 16.25 12.71 -6.23
C PRO A 128 16.73 14.16 -6.13
N VAL A 129 15.90 15.13 -6.48
CA VAL A 129 16.22 16.57 -6.43
C VAL A 129 16.15 17.10 -5.00
N ASP A 130 15.21 16.58 -4.21
CA ASP A 130 14.99 16.97 -2.83
C ASP A 130 14.70 15.73 -1.99
N SER A 131 15.48 15.54 -0.93
CA SER A 131 15.31 14.47 0.06
C SER A 131 14.91 15.00 1.43
N THR A 132 14.51 16.27 1.51
CA THR A 132 14.08 16.90 2.76
C THR A 132 12.90 16.16 3.36
N LEU A 133 12.99 15.88 4.66
CA LEU A 133 11.92 15.23 5.41
C LEU A 133 10.70 16.15 5.48
N SER A 134 9.63 15.79 4.78
CA SER A 134 8.39 16.56 4.70
C SER A 134 7.20 15.73 5.17
N LEU A 135 6.19 16.40 5.74
CA LEU A 135 4.93 15.76 6.08
C LEU A 135 4.04 15.67 4.84
N PHE A 136 3.52 14.48 4.59
CA PHE A 136 2.45 14.30 3.61
C PHE A 136 1.15 14.78 4.24
N TYR A 137 0.54 15.81 3.63
CA TYR A 137 -0.70 16.35 4.15
C TYR A 137 -1.85 15.39 3.94
N THR A 138 -2.51 15.03 5.03
CA THR A 138 -3.81 14.37 5.00
C THR A 138 -4.81 15.22 5.76
N GLY A 139 -5.74 15.81 5.04
CA GLY A 139 -6.98 16.24 5.67
C GLY A 139 -7.73 14.99 6.15
N ILE A 140 -7.78 14.75 7.46
CA ILE A 140 -8.71 13.78 8.03
C ILE A 140 -10.10 14.32 7.70
N SER A 141 -10.74 13.75 6.68
CA SER A 141 -12.11 14.11 6.30
C SER A 141 -13.00 12.98 6.83
N ASP A 142 -14.06 13.35 7.53
CA ASP A 142 -15.17 12.45 7.89
C ASP A 142 -15.82 11.88 6.62
N GLY A 143 -15.09 11.05 5.89
CA GLY A 143 -15.49 10.57 4.58
C GLY A 143 -16.00 9.13 4.63
N ASN A 144 -17.14 8.92 3.99
CA ASN A 144 -17.59 7.59 3.62
C ASN A 144 -16.48 6.85 2.86
N LEU A 145 -16.23 5.59 3.24
CA LEU A 145 -15.45 4.63 2.48
C LEU A 145 -16.08 4.42 1.09
N SER A 146 -15.80 5.29 0.14
CA SER A 146 -16.27 5.18 -1.25
C SER A 146 -15.14 4.88 -2.22
N GLY A 147 -14.01 4.43 -1.69
CA GLY A 147 -12.78 4.20 -2.43
C GLY A 147 -12.87 3.09 -3.48
N ALA A 148 -11.87 3.02 -4.34
CA ALA A 148 -11.75 2.04 -5.41
C ALA A 148 -11.82 0.58 -4.90
N HIS A 149 -11.26 0.31 -3.69
CA HIS A 149 -11.30 -1.00 -3.04
C HIS A 149 -12.74 -1.44 -2.72
N THR A 150 -13.53 -0.57 -2.09
CA THR A 150 -14.94 -0.85 -1.75
C THR A 150 -15.76 -1.09 -3.02
N ALA A 151 -15.56 -0.25 -4.06
CA ALA A 151 -16.23 -0.40 -5.34
C ALA A 151 -15.87 -1.72 -6.03
N TYR A 152 -14.61 -2.12 -5.96
CA TYR A 152 -14.14 -3.39 -6.51
C TYR A 152 -14.80 -4.58 -5.81
N PHE A 153 -14.74 -4.66 -4.48
CA PHE A 153 -15.34 -5.77 -3.73
C PHE A 153 -16.84 -5.89 -3.97
N GLN A 154 -17.55 -4.76 -3.98
CA GLN A 154 -18.99 -4.76 -4.27
C GLN A 154 -19.28 -5.20 -5.72
N SER A 155 -18.44 -4.80 -6.69
CA SER A 155 -18.63 -5.20 -8.09
C SER A 155 -18.39 -6.70 -8.32
N GLN A 156 -17.48 -7.33 -7.58
CA GLN A 156 -17.28 -8.79 -7.62
C GLN A 156 -18.55 -9.55 -7.14
N ALA A 157 -19.17 -9.08 -6.07
CA ALA A 157 -20.44 -9.67 -5.60
C ALA A 157 -21.57 -9.50 -6.63
N ASP A 158 -21.63 -8.33 -7.28
CA ASP A 158 -22.63 -8.06 -8.33
C ASP A 158 -22.39 -8.90 -9.58
N GLU A 159 -21.13 -9.16 -9.95
CA GLU A 159 -20.76 -10.06 -11.04
C GLU A 159 -21.20 -11.49 -10.74
N ALA A 160 -20.94 -12.00 -9.54
CA ALA A 160 -21.37 -13.34 -9.13
C ALA A 160 -22.92 -13.47 -9.13
N LYS A 161 -23.67 -12.42 -8.77
CA LYS A 161 -25.13 -12.37 -8.90
C LYS A 161 -25.59 -12.38 -10.36
N ALA A 162 -24.86 -11.69 -11.25
CA ALA A 162 -25.15 -11.71 -12.68
C ALA A 162 -24.91 -13.10 -13.28
N MET A 163 -23.83 -13.78 -12.86
CA MET A 163 -23.56 -15.18 -13.25
C MET A 163 -24.69 -16.12 -12.83
N LEU A 164 -25.20 -15.97 -11.61
CA LEU A 164 -26.37 -16.75 -11.17
C LEU A 164 -27.57 -16.53 -12.10
N ARG A 165 -27.83 -15.31 -12.55
CA ARG A 165 -28.94 -15.02 -13.49
C ARG A 165 -28.74 -15.68 -14.84
N VAL A 166 -27.49 -15.75 -15.32
CA VAL A 166 -27.16 -16.50 -16.56
C VAL A 166 -27.46 -17.98 -16.38
N GLU A 167 -27.05 -18.61 -15.28
CA GLU A 167 -27.35 -20.01 -15.00
C GLU A 167 -28.86 -20.28 -14.88
N GLN A 168 -29.61 -19.36 -14.27
CA GLN A 168 -31.08 -19.44 -14.20
C GLN A 168 -31.74 -19.32 -15.58
N SER A 169 -31.11 -18.55 -16.51
CA SER A 169 -31.70 -18.35 -17.85
C SER A 169 -31.68 -19.62 -18.70
N HIS A 170 -30.86 -20.58 -18.38
CA HIS A 170 -30.84 -21.88 -19.08
C HIS A 170 -32.04 -22.78 -18.77
N PHE A 171 -32.93 -22.38 -17.89
CA PHE A 171 -34.22 -23.06 -17.70
C PHE A 171 -35.29 -22.59 -18.70
N PHE A 172 -35.07 -21.48 -19.41
CA PHE A 172 -35.97 -20.99 -20.41
C PHE A 172 -35.87 -21.81 -21.70
N PRO A 173 -36.97 -21.96 -22.47
CA PRO A 173 -36.97 -22.68 -23.72
C PRO A 173 -36.07 -22.03 -24.76
N GLU A 174 -35.44 -22.84 -25.58
CA GLU A 174 -34.66 -22.40 -26.73
C GLU A 174 -35.55 -22.34 -27.96
N ILE A 175 -35.33 -21.32 -28.79
CA ILE A 175 -36.07 -21.13 -30.05
C ILE A 175 -35.10 -21.39 -31.19
N SER A 176 -35.51 -22.19 -32.17
CA SER A 176 -34.79 -22.38 -33.41
C SER A 176 -35.67 -21.92 -34.60
N VAL A 177 -35.04 -21.40 -35.62
CA VAL A 177 -35.64 -21.04 -36.89
C VAL A 177 -34.95 -21.81 -37.97
N GLY A 178 -35.71 -22.54 -38.78
CA GLY A 178 -35.20 -23.29 -39.90
C GLY A 178 -35.82 -22.83 -41.21
N TYR A 179 -35.06 -22.96 -42.27
CA TYR A 179 -35.54 -22.81 -43.66
C TYR A 179 -35.06 -24.02 -44.44
N THR A 180 -36.03 -24.68 -45.08
CA THR A 180 -35.75 -25.84 -45.93
C THR A 180 -36.31 -25.58 -47.34
N ARG A 181 -35.47 -25.84 -48.32
CA ARG A 181 -35.84 -25.88 -49.74
C ARG A 181 -35.57 -27.28 -50.25
N GLN A 182 -36.64 -27.91 -50.74
CA GLN A 182 -36.50 -29.26 -51.33
C GLN A 182 -37.38 -29.40 -52.57
N ASP A 183 -36.91 -30.27 -53.45
CA ASP A 183 -37.62 -30.70 -54.65
C ASP A 183 -38.18 -32.10 -54.37
N ILE A 184 -39.52 -32.25 -54.46
CA ILE A 184 -40.18 -33.53 -54.35
C ILE A 184 -40.95 -33.75 -55.64
N LEU A 185 -40.51 -34.71 -56.48
CA LEU A 185 -41.12 -34.98 -57.76
C LEU A 185 -42.62 -35.33 -57.62
N PRO A 186 -43.53 -34.65 -58.36
CA PRO A 186 -43.27 -33.73 -59.47
C PRO A 186 -43.11 -32.25 -59.11
N LEU A 187 -43.19 -31.87 -57.84
CA LEU A 187 -43.11 -30.50 -57.38
C LEU A 187 -41.66 -30.05 -57.13
N LYS A 188 -41.29 -28.91 -57.74
CA LYS A 188 -39.95 -28.31 -57.58
C LYS A 188 -40.07 -27.02 -56.76
N ASN A 189 -38.95 -26.67 -56.05
CA ASN A 189 -38.83 -25.44 -55.26
C ASN A 189 -39.85 -25.31 -54.14
N LEU A 190 -40.08 -26.36 -53.39
CA LEU A 190 -40.88 -26.27 -52.13
C LEU A 190 -40.04 -25.61 -51.05
N ASN A 191 -40.53 -24.49 -50.54
CA ASN A 191 -39.90 -23.74 -49.48
C ASN A 191 -40.74 -23.90 -48.20
N ALA A 192 -40.08 -24.23 -47.10
CA ALA A 192 -40.71 -24.32 -45.78
C ALA A 192 -39.93 -23.55 -44.72
N TRP A 193 -40.62 -22.80 -43.92
CA TRP A 193 -40.10 -22.21 -42.68
C TRP A 193 -40.49 -23.07 -41.49
N MET A 194 -39.55 -23.30 -40.60
CA MET A 194 -39.77 -24.07 -39.39
C MET A 194 -39.40 -23.22 -38.19
N ILE A 195 -40.27 -23.18 -37.21
CA ILE A 195 -40.01 -22.60 -35.89
C ILE A 195 -40.04 -23.75 -34.90
N GLY A 196 -38.90 -24.00 -34.26
CA GLY A 196 -38.77 -25.00 -33.22
C GLY A 196 -38.73 -24.36 -31.84
N VAL A 197 -39.35 -25.00 -30.88
CA VAL A 197 -39.20 -24.65 -29.43
C VAL A 197 -38.74 -25.92 -28.73
N SER A 198 -37.55 -25.87 -28.12
CA SER A 198 -37.01 -26.97 -27.36
C SER A 198 -36.96 -26.63 -25.87
N PHE A 199 -37.37 -27.60 -25.05
CA PHE A 199 -37.30 -27.51 -23.59
C PHE A 199 -36.23 -28.45 -23.06
N PRO A 200 -35.36 -28.00 -22.12
CA PRO A 200 -34.42 -28.89 -21.49
C PRO A 200 -35.12 -29.94 -20.63
N ILE A 201 -35.13 -31.19 -21.06
CA ILE A 201 -35.79 -32.31 -20.36
C ILE A 201 -34.99 -32.75 -19.13
N TYR A 202 -33.66 -32.55 -19.14
CA TYR A 202 -32.76 -32.93 -18.06
C TYR A 202 -32.54 -31.76 -17.08
N PHE A 203 -33.43 -31.59 -16.12
CA PHE A 203 -33.35 -30.50 -15.13
C PHE A 203 -32.32 -30.72 -14.02
N LEU A 204 -31.89 -31.95 -13.75
CA LEU A 204 -31.04 -32.27 -12.60
C LEU A 204 -29.65 -31.61 -12.69
N PRO A 205 -28.89 -31.72 -13.80
CA PRO A 205 -27.60 -31.07 -13.92
C PRO A 205 -27.70 -29.54 -13.84
N GLN A 206 -28.73 -28.94 -14.49
CA GLN A 206 -28.91 -27.49 -14.49
C GLN A 206 -29.32 -26.97 -13.09
N LYS A 207 -30.17 -27.71 -12.36
CA LYS A 207 -30.52 -27.41 -10.97
C LYS A 207 -29.28 -27.37 -10.08
N SER A 208 -28.35 -28.31 -10.29
CA SER A 208 -27.07 -28.35 -9.56
C SER A 208 -26.19 -27.15 -9.88
N LYS A 209 -26.08 -26.73 -11.16
CA LYS A 209 -25.34 -25.52 -11.58
C LYS A 209 -25.94 -24.26 -10.98
N VAL A 210 -27.27 -24.10 -10.97
CA VAL A 210 -27.93 -22.98 -10.34
C VAL A 210 -27.70 -22.96 -8.83
N LYS A 211 -27.74 -24.15 -8.17
CA LYS A 211 -27.41 -24.25 -6.75
C LYS A 211 -25.98 -23.82 -6.47
N GLN A 212 -25.03 -24.29 -7.28
CA GLN A 212 -23.62 -23.88 -7.21
C GLN A 212 -23.48 -22.38 -7.38
N ALA A 213 -24.04 -21.80 -8.45
CA ALA A 213 -23.96 -20.36 -8.73
C ALA A 213 -24.60 -19.51 -7.61
N ARG A 214 -25.68 -20.02 -6.98
CA ARG A 214 -26.31 -19.36 -5.82
C ARG A 214 -25.37 -19.33 -4.62
N LEU A 215 -24.71 -20.45 -4.32
CA LEU A 215 -23.75 -20.52 -3.22
C LEU A 215 -22.53 -19.64 -3.49
N THR A 216 -22.04 -19.62 -4.74
CA THR A 216 -20.96 -18.73 -5.16
C THR A 216 -21.33 -17.25 -4.99
N ALA A 217 -22.53 -16.86 -5.41
CA ALA A 217 -23.02 -15.49 -5.24
C ALA A 217 -23.20 -15.09 -3.77
N ALA A 218 -23.69 -16.01 -2.93
CA ALA A 218 -23.79 -15.80 -1.48
C ALA A 218 -22.40 -15.66 -0.84
N SER A 219 -21.46 -16.54 -1.20
CA SER A 219 -20.07 -16.47 -0.72
C SER A 219 -19.38 -15.18 -1.15
N ALA A 220 -19.54 -14.75 -2.41
CA ALA A 220 -18.99 -13.50 -2.91
C ALA A 220 -19.55 -12.26 -2.17
N GLN A 221 -20.84 -12.28 -1.81
CA GLN A 221 -21.43 -11.20 -1.02
C GLN A 221 -20.85 -11.15 0.40
N ILE A 222 -20.76 -12.30 1.08
CA ILE A 222 -20.16 -12.37 2.42
C ILE A 222 -18.72 -11.91 2.40
N GLN A 223 -17.95 -12.32 1.38
CA GLN A 223 -16.56 -11.90 1.23
C GLN A 223 -16.44 -10.38 0.99
N ALA A 224 -17.32 -9.81 0.15
CA ALA A 224 -17.36 -8.37 -0.07
C ALA A 224 -17.67 -7.60 1.23
N ASP A 225 -18.68 -8.04 1.97
CA ASP A 225 -19.08 -7.42 3.25
C ASP A 225 -17.94 -7.52 4.29
N ALA A 226 -17.27 -8.67 4.37
CA ALA A 226 -16.13 -8.89 5.26
C ALA A 226 -14.94 -7.98 4.90
N ASN A 227 -14.58 -7.88 3.62
CA ASN A 227 -13.49 -7.02 3.15
C ASN A 227 -13.80 -5.54 3.39
N ILE A 228 -15.04 -5.12 3.18
CA ILE A 228 -15.47 -3.73 3.46
C ILE A 228 -15.41 -3.42 4.96
N LEU A 229 -15.80 -4.37 5.80
CA LEU A 229 -15.69 -4.22 7.26
C LEU A 229 -14.24 -4.13 7.70
N GLU A 230 -13.35 -4.96 7.14
CA GLU A 230 -11.91 -4.91 7.39
C GLU A 230 -11.31 -3.55 7.01
N LEU A 231 -11.63 -3.04 5.82
CA LEU A 231 -11.21 -1.70 5.38
C LEU A 231 -11.67 -0.61 6.34
N ARG A 232 -12.92 -0.70 6.81
CA ARG A 232 -13.46 0.26 7.77
C ARG A 232 -12.69 0.25 9.09
N ASN A 233 -12.41 -0.93 9.63
CA ASN A 233 -11.65 -1.07 10.86
C ASN A 233 -10.22 -0.56 10.68
N LYS A 234 -9.56 -0.90 9.56
CA LYS A 234 -8.23 -0.41 9.23
C LYS A 234 -8.19 1.12 9.12
N THR A 235 -9.21 1.73 8.54
CA THR A 235 -9.32 3.21 8.45
C THR A 235 -9.42 3.85 9.83
N LEU A 236 -10.22 3.27 10.75
CA LEU A 236 -10.33 3.76 12.14
C LEU A 236 -8.99 3.65 12.89
N GLU A 237 -8.25 2.54 12.71
CA GLU A 237 -6.92 2.37 13.28
C GLU A 237 -5.92 3.41 12.74
N LEU A 238 -5.97 3.68 11.43
CA LEU A 238 -5.12 4.68 10.79
C LEU A 238 -5.44 6.11 11.29
N GLU A 239 -6.71 6.45 11.45
CA GLU A 239 -7.11 7.73 12.04
C GLU A 239 -6.60 7.91 13.47
N ALA A 240 -6.70 6.87 14.30
CA ALA A 240 -6.14 6.90 15.65
C ALA A 240 -4.61 7.04 15.64
N SER A 241 -3.94 6.35 14.72
CA SER A 241 -2.49 6.44 14.53
C SER A 241 -2.06 7.83 14.06
N LEU A 242 -2.77 8.43 13.10
CA LEU A 242 -2.52 9.79 12.64
C LEU A 242 -2.69 10.82 13.76
N ARG A 243 -3.73 10.71 14.57
CA ARG A 243 -3.90 11.57 15.76
C ARG A 243 -2.74 11.44 16.72
N ARG A 244 -2.32 10.21 17.05
CA ARG A 244 -1.19 9.93 17.93
C ARG A 244 0.11 10.53 17.40
N TYR A 245 0.43 10.31 16.12
CA TYR A 245 1.66 10.86 15.53
C TYR A 245 1.62 12.38 15.43
N ASN A 246 0.46 12.97 15.16
CA ASN A 246 0.31 14.42 15.13
C ASN A 246 0.59 15.07 16.51
N GLU A 247 0.11 14.47 17.61
CA GLU A 247 0.45 14.93 18.95
C GLU A 247 1.95 14.75 19.26
N SER A 248 2.55 13.64 18.85
CA SER A 248 4.00 13.46 18.98
C SER A 248 4.79 14.50 18.18
N LEU A 249 4.38 14.81 16.95
CA LEU A 249 4.99 15.85 16.13
C LEU A 249 4.89 17.24 16.77
N ARG A 250 3.75 17.55 17.37
CA ARG A 250 3.61 18.79 18.14
C ARG A 250 4.61 18.88 19.28
N TYR A 251 4.77 17.81 20.07
CA TYR A 251 5.78 17.74 21.14
C TYR A 251 7.18 17.99 20.59
N TYR A 252 7.58 17.31 19.51
CA TYR A 252 8.92 17.49 18.94
C TYR A 252 9.14 18.91 18.41
N THR A 253 8.17 19.47 17.69
CA THR A 253 8.33 20.79 17.04
C THR A 253 8.14 21.96 17.99
N SER A 254 7.36 21.82 19.05
CA SER A 254 7.11 22.90 20.01
C SER A 254 8.24 23.10 21.02
N SER A 255 8.89 22.03 21.49
CA SER A 255 9.89 22.12 22.55
C SER A 255 11.08 21.18 22.36
N ALA A 256 10.86 19.87 22.16
CA ALA A 256 11.88 18.86 22.31
C ALA A 256 13.09 19.03 21.39
N LEU A 257 12.89 19.42 20.12
CA LEU A 257 14.00 19.67 19.18
C LEU A 257 14.87 20.86 19.62
N LYS A 258 14.23 21.94 20.08
CA LYS A 258 14.95 23.10 20.61
C LYS A 258 15.74 22.76 21.85
N GLU A 259 15.12 22.02 22.78
CA GLU A 259 15.78 21.54 23.99
C GLU A 259 16.94 20.60 23.67
N ALA A 260 16.82 19.73 22.68
CA ALA A 260 17.91 18.86 22.23
C ALA A 260 19.09 19.66 21.63
N ASP A 261 18.80 20.76 20.91
CA ASP A 261 19.83 21.64 20.36
C ASP A 261 20.55 22.42 21.49
N GLU A 262 19.80 22.94 22.46
CA GLU A 262 20.34 23.62 23.62
C GLU A 262 21.17 22.68 24.49
N LEU A 263 20.70 21.45 24.75
CA LEU A 263 21.42 20.41 25.47
C LEU A 263 22.75 20.06 24.79
N THR A 264 22.72 19.90 23.47
CA THR A 264 23.93 19.60 22.68
C THR A 264 24.96 20.74 22.79
N LYS A 265 24.53 22.00 22.68
CA LYS A 265 25.39 23.18 22.78
C LYS A 265 25.99 23.32 24.19
N ALA A 266 25.16 23.17 25.22
CA ALA A 266 25.58 23.26 26.61
C ALA A 266 26.60 22.15 26.95
N ALA A 267 26.31 20.89 26.58
CA ALA A 267 27.20 19.78 26.81
C ALA A 267 28.59 19.98 26.15
N ASN A 268 28.60 20.43 24.88
CA ASN A 268 29.86 20.72 24.18
C ASN A 268 30.66 21.84 24.85
N LEU A 269 29.99 22.91 25.28
CA LEU A 269 30.67 24.04 25.96
C LEU A 269 31.26 23.60 27.30
N GLN A 270 30.49 22.90 28.12
CA GLN A 270 30.93 22.41 29.44
C GLN A 270 32.06 21.40 29.33
N LEU A 271 32.04 20.52 28.29
CA LEU A 271 33.19 19.62 28.04
C LEU A 271 34.47 20.38 27.69
N GLN A 272 34.35 21.45 26.88
CA GLN A 272 35.54 22.30 26.53
C GLN A 272 36.10 23.05 27.74
N GLN A 273 35.23 23.48 28.66
CA GLN A 273 35.59 24.18 29.88
C GLN A 273 36.02 23.25 31.02
N SER A 274 36.01 21.93 30.80
CA SER A 274 36.23 20.90 31.82
C SER A 274 35.28 21.00 33.04
N GLU A 275 34.10 21.54 32.84
CA GLU A 275 33.08 21.73 33.88
C GLU A 275 32.15 20.52 34.03
N THR A 276 32.14 19.58 33.08
CA THR A 276 31.31 18.36 33.10
C THR A 276 32.17 17.10 32.98
N GLY A 277 31.74 16.04 33.63
CA GLY A 277 32.32 14.71 33.50
C GLY A 277 31.99 14.06 32.17
N ILE A 278 32.89 13.18 31.69
CA ILE A 278 32.70 12.48 30.40
C ILE A 278 31.36 11.69 30.37
N ALA A 279 30.96 11.05 31.45
CA ALA A 279 29.73 10.29 31.54
C ALA A 279 28.49 11.17 31.36
N GLU A 280 28.48 12.35 31.97
CA GLU A 280 27.36 13.32 31.87
C GLU A 280 27.29 13.92 30.46
N TYR A 281 28.43 14.25 29.85
CA TYR A 281 28.50 14.67 28.47
C TYR A 281 27.88 13.63 27.52
N ILE A 282 28.29 12.37 27.66
CA ILE A 282 27.81 11.25 26.86
C ILE A 282 26.30 11.08 27.01
N GLN A 283 25.79 11.14 28.24
CA GLN A 283 24.35 11.05 28.53
C GLN A 283 23.58 12.17 27.85
N SER A 284 24.08 13.40 27.91
CA SER A 284 23.45 14.59 27.31
C SER A 284 23.37 14.47 25.77
N ILE A 285 24.49 14.11 25.12
CA ILE A 285 24.52 13.92 23.66
C ILE A 285 23.63 12.75 23.24
N THR A 286 23.60 11.67 24.02
CA THR A 286 22.72 10.51 23.72
C THR A 286 21.25 10.90 23.81
N THR A 287 20.86 11.65 24.86
CA THR A 287 19.49 12.14 25.02
C THR A 287 19.06 13.05 23.86
N ALA A 288 19.90 14.02 23.49
CA ALA A 288 19.62 14.90 22.35
C ALA A 288 19.49 14.13 21.03
N ARG A 289 20.33 13.11 20.84
CA ARG A 289 20.28 12.21 19.67
C ARG A 289 18.96 11.44 19.59
N GLU A 290 18.53 10.82 20.70
CA GLU A 290 17.30 10.05 20.72
C GLU A 290 16.07 10.92 20.43
N ILE A 291 16.05 12.17 20.89
CA ILE A 291 15.00 13.14 20.55
C ILE A 291 14.97 13.39 19.03
N ARG A 292 16.10 13.68 18.40
CA ARG A 292 16.16 13.93 16.96
C ARG A 292 15.77 12.70 16.13
N ARG A 293 16.27 11.52 16.55
CA ARG A 293 15.91 10.24 15.92
C ARG A 293 14.40 9.99 16.03
N GLY A 294 13.84 10.20 17.22
CA GLY A 294 12.41 10.05 17.46
C GLY A 294 11.54 10.96 16.59
N TYR A 295 11.99 12.19 16.35
CA TYR A 295 11.32 13.10 15.42
C TYR A 295 11.33 12.56 13.98
N ILE A 296 12.51 12.17 13.46
CA ILE A 296 12.66 11.63 12.09
C ILE A 296 11.78 10.38 11.93
N GLU A 297 11.81 9.47 12.90
CA GLU A 297 10.97 8.27 12.92
C GLU A 297 9.47 8.62 12.94
N THR A 298 9.08 9.59 13.76
CA THR A 298 7.66 9.99 13.89
C THR A 298 7.13 10.61 12.58
N VAL A 299 7.92 11.42 11.88
CA VAL A 299 7.56 11.96 10.55
C VAL A 299 7.36 10.82 9.56
N TYR A 300 8.27 9.86 9.54
CA TYR A 300 8.16 8.70 8.65
C TYR A 300 6.89 7.89 8.94
N GLN A 301 6.64 7.54 10.20
CA GLN A 301 5.45 6.77 10.59
C GLN A 301 4.14 7.52 10.32
N TYR A 302 4.13 8.84 10.54
CA TYR A 302 3.00 9.67 10.14
C TYR A 302 2.75 9.60 8.63
N ASN A 303 3.79 9.74 7.81
CA ASN A 303 3.68 9.70 6.36
C ASN A 303 3.17 8.35 5.86
N ILE A 304 3.64 7.23 6.44
CA ILE A 304 3.13 5.90 6.09
C ILE A 304 1.65 5.76 6.44
N ALA A 305 1.26 6.15 7.66
CA ALA A 305 -0.15 6.11 8.07
C ALA A 305 -1.04 7.00 7.18
N ALA A 306 -0.53 8.16 6.77
CA ALA A 306 -1.19 9.09 5.86
C ALA A 306 -1.43 8.48 4.48
N LEU A 307 -0.41 7.85 3.91
CA LEU A 307 -0.51 7.19 2.60
C LEU A 307 -1.48 6.00 2.61
N GLU A 308 -1.44 5.19 3.67
CA GLU A 308 -2.39 4.09 3.83
C GLU A 308 -3.84 4.59 4.01
N TYR A 309 -4.03 5.68 4.74
CA TYR A 309 -5.33 6.30 4.89
C TYR A 309 -5.89 6.82 3.56
N GLU A 310 -5.05 7.50 2.75
CA GLU A 310 -5.43 7.95 1.40
C GLU A 310 -5.76 6.79 0.46
N LEU A 311 -5.06 5.67 0.58
CA LEU A 311 -5.27 4.49 -0.27
C LEU A 311 -6.67 3.90 -0.10
N PHE A 312 -7.19 3.87 1.14
CA PHE A 312 -8.49 3.27 1.45
C PHE A 312 -9.67 4.24 1.33
N LYS A 313 -9.40 5.50 1.14
CA LYS A 313 -10.40 6.54 0.92
C LYS A 313 -10.65 6.79 -0.57
#